data_60a46d0d1b49834a71908e3b7c1c346c
#
_entry.id   60a46d0d1b49834a71908e3b7c1c346c
#
_cell.length_a   1.000
_cell.length_b   1.000
_cell.length_c   1.000
_cell.angle_alpha   90.00
_cell.angle_beta   90.00
_cell.angle_gamma   90.00
#
_symmetry.space_group_name_H-M   'P 1'
#
loop_
_entity.id
_entity.type
_entity.pdbx_description
1 polymer ?
#
loop_
_entity_poly.entity_id
_entity_poly.type
_entity_poly.pdbx_seq_one_letter_code
_entity_poly.pdbx_strand_id
1 'polypeptide(L)'
;MILSSLRLKKQLLNHCTKKVRELEDQVPEIKDYIDTSNFVLSVSALLQNKLPNQRGFFSLNLRQMVSDWGKLINGTKELVSLLEEEKIYDYERLPTETVLAPLSAIFAIMPDEPDIKGKLRAILKKYLWRAFFTERYDRSIPTRILQDYRAIKRLIDGEGKEEEIPIFDEKQYPLPNEELLIGAGWPKKKDRLARAILLLSLRKGAIDFADRSPVDRKNIKVKEYHHLYPIDFLKKKGFEDKDSYKSLNCALITWKTNRIISNKDPLTYLIERAEASGLGEEEIKNRLSTHLIDYDKLKNGDYQDFIEKRAESIKELMEKLC
;
A
#
# COMPACT_ATOMS: atom_id res chain seq x y z
N MET A 1 5.90 1.91 -46.79
CA MET A 1 6.46 2.04 -45.42
C MET A 1 5.43 2.49 -44.35
N ILE A 2 4.61 3.52 -44.56
CA ILE A 2 3.63 4.03 -43.59
C ILE A 2 2.49 3.03 -43.30
N LEU A 3 1.95 2.35 -44.33
CA LEU A 3 0.89 1.35 -44.16
C LEU A 3 1.34 0.07 -43.41
N SER A 4 2.59 -0.35 -43.58
CA SER A 4 3.15 -1.47 -42.84
C SER A 4 3.33 -1.14 -41.33
N SER A 5 3.72 0.09 -41.02
CA SER A 5 3.83 0.60 -39.66
C SER A 5 2.48 0.66 -38.91
N LEU A 6 1.41 1.10 -39.62
CA LEU A 6 0.06 1.15 -39.05
C LEU A 6 -0.54 -0.26 -38.85
N ARG A 7 -0.26 -1.20 -39.72
CA ARG A 7 -0.69 -2.60 -39.60
C ARG A 7 0.01 -3.29 -38.42
N LEU A 8 1.32 -3.04 -38.26
CA LEU A 8 2.07 -3.54 -37.14
C LEU A 8 1.56 -2.97 -35.79
N LYS A 9 1.28 -1.66 -35.73
CA LYS A 9 0.70 -1.02 -34.54
C LYS A 9 -0.66 -1.63 -34.19
N LYS A 10 -1.52 -1.89 -35.13
CA LYS A 10 -2.84 -2.49 -34.93
C LYS A 10 -2.75 -3.95 -34.43
N GLN A 11 -1.81 -4.72 -34.99
CA GLN A 11 -1.55 -6.09 -34.54
C GLN A 11 -0.98 -6.11 -33.09
N LEU A 12 -0.07 -5.20 -32.77
CA LEU A 12 0.47 -4.98 -31.43
C LEU A 12 -0.64 -4.68 -30.43
N LEU A 13 -1.50 -3.73 -30.76
CA LEU A 13 -2.61 -3.31 -29.89
C LEU A 13 -3.56 -4.49 -29.62
N ASN A 14 -3.94 -5.23 -30.67
CA ASN A 14 -4.82 -6.40 -30.53
C ASN A 14 -4.15 -7.54 -29.72
N HIS A 15 -2.85 -7.76 -29.90
CA HIS A 15 -2.12 -8.78 -29.15
C HIS A 15 -2.01 -8.39 -27.67
N CYS A 16 -1.64 -7.14 -27.37
CA CYS A 16 -1.61 -6.62 -26.01
C CYS A 16 -2.98 -6.72 -25.33
N THR A 17 -4.07 -6.33 -26.03
CA THR A 17 -5.43 -6.42 -25.46
C THR A 17 -5.81 -7.85 -25.11
N LYS A 18 -5.49 -8.84 -25.96
CA LYS A 18 -5.74 -10.25 -25.68
C LYS A 18 -4.95 -10.73 -24.46
N LYS A 19 -3.68 -10.35 -24.38
CA LYS A 19 -2.79 -10.71 -23.25
C LYS A 19 -3.22 -10.05 -21.94
N VAL A 20 -3.66 -8.80 -21.96
CA VAL A 20 -4.24 -8.12 -20.80
C VAL A 20 -5.45 -8.89 -20.27
N ARG A 21 -6.39 -9.27 -21.14
CA ARG A 21 -7.56 -10.07 -20.73
C ARG A 21 -7.15 -11.42 -20.15
N GLU A 22 -6.20 -12.12 -20.77
CA GLU A 22 -5.68 -13.39 -20.26
C GLU A 22 -5.08 -13.25 -18.84
N LEU A 23 -4.36 -12.16 -18.56
CA LEU A 23 -3.87 -11.87 -17.22
C LEU A 23 -5.02 -11.59 -16.25
N GLU A 24 -6.00 -10.77 -16.65
CA GLU A 24 -7.17 -10.45 -15.83
C GLU A 24 -8.07 -11.66 -15.53
N ASP A 25 -8.11 -12.63 -16.43
CA ASP A 25 -8.84 -13.90 -16.23
C ASP A 25 -8.09 -14.81 -15.24
N GLN A 26 -6.73 -14.79 -15.24
CA GLN A 26 -5.92 -15.63 -14.36
C GLN A 26 -5.60 -14.99 -13.01
N VAL A 27 -5.60 -13.66 -12.93
CA VAL A 27 -5.32 -12.87 -11.72
C VAL A 27 -6.31 -11.70 -11.67
N PRO A 28 -7.59 -11.97 -11.43
CA PRO A 28 -8.64 -10.94 -11.49
C PRO A 28 -8.44 -9.81 -10.48
N GLU A 29 -7.76 -10.06 -9.38
CA GLU A 29 -7.48 -9.10 -8.32
C GLU A 29 -6.57 -7.95 -8.77
N ILE A 30 -5.77 -8.13 -9.83
CA ILE A 30 -4.83 -7.07 -10.28
C ILE A 30 -5.56 -5.79 -10.69
N LYS A 31 -6.79 -5.90 -11.17
CA LYS A 31 -7.65 -4.75 -11.54
C LYS A 31 -8.02 -3.87 -10.36
N ASP A 32 -8.00 -4.42 -9.16
CA ASP A 32 -8.27 -3.63 -7.95
C ASP A 32 -7.12 -2.68 -7.60
N TYR A 33 -5.93 -2.90 -8.15
CA TYR A 33 -4.71 -2.17 -7.79
C TYR A 33 -4.19 -1.21 -8.85
N ILE A 34 -4.34 -1.53 -10.15
CA ILE A 34 -3.67 -0.78 -11.22
C ILE A 34 -4.36 -0.99 -12.58
N ASP A 35 -4.16 -0.03 -13.50
CA ASP A 35 -4.45 -0.25 -14.92
C ASP A 35 -3.58 -1.37 -15.49
N THR A 36 -4.23 -2.48 -15.85
CA THR A 36 -3.55 -3.72 -16.25
C THR A 36 -2.75 -3.54 -17.54
N SER A 37 -3.18 -2.66 -18.47
CA SER A 37 -2.50 -2.46 -19.75
C SER A 37 -1.11 -1.84 -19.55
N ASN A 38 -1.02 -0.77 -18.78
CA ASN A 38 0.25 -0.11 -18.46
C ASN A 38 1.13 -0.99 -17.56
N PHE A 39 0.53 -1.75 -16.65
CA PHE A 39 1.23 -2.70 -15.80
C PHE A 39 1.94 -3.78 -16.62
N VAL A 40 1.25 -4.45 -17.55
CA VAL A 40 1.83 -5.47 -18.44
C VAL A 40 3.01 -4.92 -19.25
N LEU A 41 2.88 -3.71 -19.80
CA LEU A 41 3.98 -3.08 -20.53
C LEU A 41 5.18 -2.76 -19.62
N SER A 42 4.92 -2.30 -18.41
CA SER A 42 5.97 -1.96 -17.43
C SER A 42 6.72 -3.20 -16.95
N VAL A 43 6.01 -4.27 -16.59
CA VAL A 43 6.64 -5.56 -16.20
C VAL A 43 7.45 -6.13 -17.37
N SER A 44 6.88 -6.14 -18.60
CA SER A 44 7.60 -6.62 -19.79
C SER A 44 8.85 -5.80 -20.11
N ALA A 45 8.81 -4.48 -19.88
CA ALA A 45 9.98 -3.61 -20.06
C ALA A 45 11.08 -3.96 -19.06
N LEU A 46 10.73 -4.16 -17.79
CA LEU A 46 11.69 -4.54 -16.75
C LEU A 46 12.33 -5.92 -17.03
N LEU A 47 11.52 -6.93 -17.38
CA LEU A 47 12.02 -8.27 -17.76
C LEU A 47 13.00 -8.21 -18.93
N GLN A 48 12.83 -7.24 -19.85
CA GLN A 48 13.76 -6.96 -20.95
C GLN A 48 14.84 -5.92 -20.59
N ASN A 49 15.03 -5.59 -19.32
CA ASN A 49 16.01 -4.62 -18.84
C ASN A 49 15.87 -3.21 -19.48
N LYS A 50 14.63 -2.78 -19.74
CA LYS A 50 14.26 -1.49 -20.36
C LYS A 50 13.55 -0.59 -19.38
N LEU A 51 13.58 0.72 -19.64
CA LEU A 51 12.82 1.70 -18.85
C LEU A 51 11.31 1.44 -18.96
N PRO A 52 10.56 1.40 -17.85
CA PRO A 52 9.10 1.29 -17.86
C PRO A 52 8.45 2.64 -18.20
N ASN A 53 8.61 3.09 -19.44
CA ASN A 53 8.04 4.31 -19.99
C ASN A 53 7.79 4.16 -21.50
N GLN A 54 7.19 5.16 -22.13
CA GLN A 54 6.87 5.14 -23.57
C GLN A 54 8.04 4.70 -24.46
N ARG A 55 9.24 5.23 -24.22
CA ARG A 55 10.43 4.87 -25.02
C ARG A 55 10.77 3.38 -24.88
N GLY A 56 10.72 2.88 -23.66
CA GLY A 56 10.95 1.45 -23.39
C GLY A 56 9.86 0.58 -24.01
N PHE A 57 8.60 0.99 -23.90
CA PHE A 57 7.47 0.24 -24.45
C PHE A 57 7.55 0.11 -25.98
N PHE A 58 7.93 1.17 -26.69
CA PHE A 58 8.12 1.10 -28.14
C PHE A 58 9.34 0.24 -28.59
N SER A 59 10.26 -0.02 -27.67
CA SER A 59 11.43 -0.86 -27.94
C SER A 59 11.27 -2.33 -27.52
N LEU A 60 10.09 -2.73 -27.01
CA LEU A 60 9.83 -4.10 -26.56
C LEU A 60 10.01 -5.12 -27.71
N ASN A 61 10.70 -6.22 -27.37
CA ASN A 61 10.73 -7.41 -28.20
C ASN A 61 9.50 -8.27 -27.90
N LEU A 62 8.59 -8.34 -28.87
CA LEU A 62 7.33 -9.07 -28.70
C LEU A 62 7.49 -10.57 -28.57
N ARG A 63 8.47 -11.17 -29.27
CA ARG A 63 8.74 -12.61 -29.15
C ARG A 63 9.17 -12.96 -27.74
N GLN A 64 10.04 -12.14 -27.15
CA GLN A 64 10.46 -12.28 -25.77
C GLN A 64 9.28 -12.06 -24.79
N MET A 65 8.43 -11.04 -25.06
CA MET A 65 7.23 -10.81 -24.23
C MET A 65 6.31 -12.03 -24.23
N VAL A 66 6.15 -12.71 -25.37
CA VAL A 66 5.36 -13.95 -25.46
C VAL A 66 6.04 -15.09 -24.70
N SER A 67 7.36 -15.26 -24.83
CA SER A 67 8.10 -16.32 -24.12
C SER A 67 8.13 -16.12 -22.60
N ASP A 68 8.14 -14.87 -22.13
CA ASP A 68 8.14 -14.53 -20.70
C ASP A 68 6.72 -14.43 -20.09
N TRP A 69 5.68 -14.68 -20.90
CA TRP A 69 4.29 -14.45 -20.47
C TRP A 69 3.90 -15.26 -19.23
N GLY A 70 4.26 -16.53 -19.17
CA GLY A 70 4.01 -17.39 -18.01
C GLY A 70 4.71 -16.88 -16.74
N LYS A 71 5.95 -16.37 -16.88
CA LYS A 71 6.66 -15.73 -15.77
C LYS A 71 5.97 -14.47 -15.27
N LEU A 72 5.48 -13.62 -16.20
CA LEU A 72 4.72 -12.41 -15.86
C LEU A 72 3.45 -12.76 -15.06
N ILE A 73 2.69 -13.74 -15.50
CA ILE A 73 1.49 -14.21 -14.78
C ILE A 73 1.86 -14.68 -13.36
N ASN A 74 2.87 -15.54 -13.25
CA ASN A 74 3.31 -16.06 -11.95
C ASN A 74 3.82 -14.94 -11.03
N GLY A 75 4.62 -14.02 -11.56
CA GLY A 75 5.08 -12.85 -10.82
C GLY A 75 3.94 -11.94 -10.34
N THR A 76 2.87 -11.82 -11.15
CA THR A 76 1.68 -11.06 -10.76
C THR A 76 0.88 -11.79 -9.67
N LYS A 77 0.76 -13.12 -9.71
CA LYS A 77 0.13 -13.91 -8.63
C LYS A 77 0.87 -13.74 -7.31
N GLU A 78 2.20 -13.81 -7.32
CA GLU A 78 3.03 -13.62 -6.12
C GLU A 78 2.93 -12.17 -5.59
N LEU A 79 2.87 -11.18 -6.48
CA LEU A 79 2.61 -9.78 -6.10
C LEU A 79 1.28 -9.65 -5.36
N VAL A 80 0.19 -10.17 -5.93
CA VAL A 80 -1.14 -10.11 -5.28
C VAL A 80 -1.12 -10.82 -3.93
N SER A 81 -0.47 -11.99 -3.86
CA SER A 81 -0.29 -12.72 -2.59
C SER A 81 0.44 -11.87 -1.54
N LEU A 82 1.53 -11.17 -1.91
CA LEU A 82 2.24 -10.27 -1.00
C LEU A 82 1.35 -9.10 -0.53
N LEU A 83 0.61 -8.49 -1.44
CA LEU A 83 -0.28 -7.38 -1.09
C LEU A 83 -1.38 -7.82 -0.10
N GLU A 84 -1.96 -8.99 -0.30
CA GLU A 84 -2.97 -9.56 0.60
C GLU A 84 -2.40 -9.91 1.98
N GLU A 85 -1.21 -10.49 2.05
CA GLU A 85 -0.50 -10.73 3.32
C GLU A 85 -0.28 -9.43 4.10
N GLU A 86 0.06 -8.35 3.39
CA GLU A 86 0.27 -7.03 3.98
C GLU A 86 -1.03 -6.23 4.19
N LYS A 87 -2.21 -6.84 3.96
CA LYS A 87 -3.55 -6.23 4.14
C LYS A 87 -3.81 -5.04 3.21
N ILE A 88 -3.23 -5.07 2.02
CA ILE A 88 -3.41 -4.08 0.96
C ILE A 88 -4.38 -4.66 -0.06
N TYR A 89 -5.55 -4.06 -0.23
CA TYR A 89 -6.63 -4.70 -0.99
C TYR A 89 -7.08 -3.92 -2.23
N ASP A 90 -6.74 -2.64 -2.35
CA ASP A 90 -7.19 -1.80 -3.47
C ASP A 90 -6.30 -0.58 -3.75
N TYR A 91 -6.53 0.02 -4.91
CA TYR A 91 -5.87 1.25 -5.37
C TYR A 91 -6.17 2.48 -4.49
N GLU A 92 -7.38 2.58 -3.95
CA GLU A 92 -7.78 3.78 -3.20
C GLU A 92 -6.96 3.99 -1.94
N ARG A 93 -6.50 2.89 -1.31
CA ARG A 93 -5.68 2.91 -0.10
C ARG A 93 -4.21 2.67 -0.39
N LEU A 94 -3.87 2.25 -1.61
CA LEU A 94 -2.46 2.04 -2.01
C LEU A 94 -1.69 3.38 -2.00
N PRO A 95 -0.57 3.50 -1.28
CA PRO A 95 0.23 4.73 -1.22
C PRO A 95 0.81 5.13 -2.57
N THR A 96 1.34 4.16 -3.31
CA THR A 96 1.84 4.33 -4.67
C THR A 96 1.75 3.02 -5.46
N GLU A 97 1.30 3.11 -6.70
CA GLU A 97 1.28 1.97 -7.64
C GLU A 97 2.66 1.69 -8.27
N THR A 98 3.60 2.63 -8.12
CA THR A 98 4.92 2.62 -8.76
C THR A 98 5.71 1.35 -8.46
N VAL A 99 5.54 0.78 -7.27
CA VAL A 99 6.26 -0.41 -6.79
C VAL A 99 5.71 -1.72 -7.35
N LEU A 100 4.51 -1.73 -7.92
CA LEU A 100 3.84 -2.99 -8.32
C LEU A 100 4.54 -3.67 -9.50
N ALA A 101 4.90 -2.91 -10.54
CA ALA A 101 5.57 -3.48 -11.70
C ALA A 101 6.96 -4.05 -11.38
N PRO A 102 7.86 -3.36 -10.65
CA PRO A 102 9.14 -3.95 -10.27
C PRO A 102 8.99 -5.17 -9.35
N LEU A 103 8.06 -5.17 -8.41
CA LEU A 103 7.78 -6.36 -7.58
C LEU A 103 7.35 -7.55 -8.43
N SER A 104 6.38 -7.37 -9.32
CA SER A 104 5.92 -8.43 -10.22
C SER A 104 7.06 -8.94 -11.11
N ALA A 105 7.88 -8.04 -11.68
CA ALA A 105 9.02 -8.42 -12.52
C ALA A 105 10.08 -9.21 -11.74
N ILE A 106 10.33 -8.88 -10.47
CA ILE A 106 11.26 -9.60 -9.60
C ILE A 106 10.69 -10.97 -9.22
N PHE A 107 9.42 -11.05 -8.82
CA PHE A 107 8.77 -12.34 -8.56
C PHE A 107 8.78 -13.26 -9.79
N ALA A 108 8.67 -12.70 -11.00
CA ALA A 108 8.71 -13.44 -12.26
C ALA A 108 10.07 -14.14 -12.55
N ILE A 109 11.14 -13.67 -11.92
CA ILE A 109 12.50 -14.22 -12.09
C ILE A 109 13.06 -14.85 -10.81
N MET A 110 12.25 -14.92 -9.76
CA MET A 110 12.67 -15.45 -8.46
C MET A 110 12.95 -16.96 -8.56
N PRO A 111 14.03 -17.46 -7.94
CA PRO A 111 14.28 -18.90 -7.84
C PRO A 111 13.16 -19.63 -7.07
N ASP A 112 12.96 -20.91 -7.43
CA ASP A 112 11.94 -21.75 -6.79
C ASP A 112 12.39 -22.39 -5.48
N GLU A 113 13.70 -22.35 -5.15
CA GLU A 113 14.24 -22.92 -3.92
C GLU A 113 13.61 -22.23 -2.69
N PRO A 114 12.97 -22.98 -1.78
CA PRO A 114 12.14 -22.42 -0.69
C PRO A 114 12.91 -21.45 0.21
N ASP A 115 14.13 -21.75 0.60
CA ASP A 115 14.94 -20.93 1.50
C ASP A 115 15.36 -19.61 0.86
N ILE A 116 15.75 -19.66 -0.42
CA ILE A 116 16.12 -18.48 -1.19
C ILE A 116 14.89 -17.61 -1.43
N LYS A 117 13.80 -18.25 -1.85
CA LYS A 117 12.51 -17.58 -2.07
C LYS A 117 12.02 -16.88 -0.79
N GLY A 118 12.12 -17.53 0.36
CA GLY A 118 11.74 -16.94 1.65
C GLY A 118 12.56 -15.70 2.00
N LYS A 119 13.88 -15.76 1.85
CA LYS A 119 14.76 -14.60 2.09
C LYS A 119 14.48 -13.44 1.14
N LEU A 120 14.34 -13.71 -0.15
CA LEU A 120 14.03 -12.70 -1.15
C LEU A 120 12.65 -12.08 -0.91
N ARG A 121 11.65 -12.88 -0.51
CA ARG A 121 10.31 -12.35 -0.16
C ARG A 121 10.36 -11.39 1.02
N ALA A 122 11.20 -11.63 2.02
CA ALA A 122 11.41 -10.71 3.14
C ALA A 122 12.00 -9.37 2.65
N ILE A 123 13.00 -9.41 1.76
CA ILE A 123 13.59 -8.21 1.14
C ILE A 123 12.55 -7.45 0.29
N LEU A 124 11.72 -8.15 -0.48
CA LEU A 124 10.67 -7.52 -1.29
C LEU A 124 9.57 -6.90 -0.44
N LYS A 125 9.26 -7.47 0.71
CA LYS A 125 8.37 -6.87 1.68
C LYS A 125 8.95 -5.58 2.27
N LYS A 126 10.23 -5.58 2.66
CA LYS A 126 10.96 -4.39 3.09
C LYS A 126 10.97 -3.34 1.97
N TYR A 127 11.26 -3.73 0.73
CA TYR A 127 11.22 -2.87 -0.45
C TYR A 127 9.84 -2.22 -0.65
N LEU A 128 8.75 -2.99 -0.53
CA LEU A 128 7.36 -2.50 -0.63
C LEU A 128 7.09 -1.39 0.41
N TRP A 129 7.41 -1.65 1.68
CA TRP A 129 7.15 -0.69 2.75
C TRP A 129 8.04 0.55 2.65
N ARG A 130 9.30 0.41 2.29
CA ARG A 130 10.17 1.58 2.03
C ARG A 130 9.68 2.43 0.85
N ALA A 131 9.11 1.83 -0.18
CA ALA A 131 8.50 2.58 -1.28
C ALA A 131 7.27 3.40 -0.86
N PHE A 132 6.57 2.96 0.18
CA PHE A 132 5.44 3.68 0.74
C PHE A 132 5.87 4.86 1.63
N PHE A 133 6.94 4.70 2.38
CA PHE A 133 7.37 5.69 3.36
C PHE A 133 8.44 6.67 2.86
N THR A 134 9.25 6.29 1.87
CA THR A 134 10.34 7.14 1.39
C THR A 134 10.01 7.91 0.11
N GLU A 135 10.78 8.95 -0.19
CA GLU A 135 10.63 9.79 -1.40
C GLU A 135 11.35 9.19 -2.63
N ARG A 136 11.70 7.89 -2.60
CA ARG A 136 12.44 7.22 -3.68
C ARG A 136 11.79 7.42 -5.05
N TYR A 137 10.47 7.42 -5.12
CA TYR A 137 9.73 7.48 -6.37
C TYR A 137 9.01 8.81 -6.63
N ASP A 138 9.40 9.89 -5.93
CA ASP A 138 8.81 11.19 -6.15
C ASP A 138 9.33 11.88 -7.43
N ARG A 139 10.51 11.48 -7.92
CA ARG A 139 11.14 12.02 -9.14
C ARG A 139 11.80 10.93 -9.97
N SER A 140 11.92 11.17 -11.29
CA SER A 140 12.63 10.27 -12.22
C SER A 140 12.16 8.80 -12.11
N ILE A 141 10.87 8.60 -11.91
CA ILE A 141 10.24 7.31 -11.57
C ILE A 141 10.75 6.14 -12.44
N PRO A 142 10.69 6.20 -13.80
CA PRO A 142 11.09 5.06 -14.62
C PRO A 142 12.57 4.66 -14.45
N THR A 143 13.44 5.66 -14.26
CA THR A 143 14.87 5.42 -14.05
C THR A 143 15.14 4.77 -12.70
N ARG A 144 14.49 5.27 -11.64
CA ARG A 144 14.65 4.74 -10.30
C ARG A 144 14.07 3.33 -10.16
N ILE A 145 12.93 3.06 -10.78
CA ILE A 145 12.37 1.70 -10.87
C ILE A 145 13.39 0.74 -11.51
N LEU A 146 13.97 1.12 -12.65
CA LEU A 146 14.93 0.25 -13.35
C LEU A 146 16.22 0.06 -12.55
N GLN A 147 16.67 1.08 -11.82
CA GLN A 147 17.85 0.96 -10.93
C GLN A 147 17.59 -0.05 -9.82
N ASP A 148 16.45 0.06 -9.13
CA ASP A 148 16.10 -0.85 -8.02
C ASP A 148 15.87 -2.28 -8.54
N TYR A 149 15.17 -2.43 -9.67
CA TYR A 149 15.00 -3.72 -10.33
C TYR A 149 16.33 -4.39 -10.64
N ARG A 150 17.29 -3.66 -11.23
CA ARG A 150 18.63 -4.17 -11.55
C ARG A 150 19.42 -4.56 -10.30
N ALA A 151 19.36 -3.76 -9.25
CA ALA A 151 20.05 -4.05 -8.00
C ALA A 151 19.48 -5.33 -7.34
N ILE A 152 18.16 -5.47 -7.27
CA ILE A 152 17.51 -6.67 -6.73
C ILE A 152 17.80 -7.89 -7.63
N LYS A 153 17.80 -7.72 -8.96
CA LYS A 153 18.16 -8.81 -9.88
C LYS A 153 19.61 -9.28 -9.66
N ARG A 154 20.58 -8.37 -9.51
CA ARG A 154 21.96 -8.72 -9.16
C ARG A 154 22.05 -9.49 -7.85
N LEU A 155 21.23 -9.12 -6.85
CA LEU A 155 21.15 -9.86 -5.59
C LEU A 155 20.66 -11.30 -5.82
N ILE A 156 19.64 -11.49 -6.67
CA ILE A 156 19.11 -12.81 -7.05
C ILE A 156 20.19 -13.64 -7.77
N ASP A 157 20.94 -13.02 -8.67
CA ASP A 157 22.01 -13.65 -9.43
C ASP A 157 23.27 -13.95 -8.56
N GLY A 158 23.27 -13.58 -7.27
CA GLY A 158 24.41 -13.76 -6.35
C GLY A 158 25.56 -12.75 -6.54
N GLU A 159 25.36 -11.71 -7.33
CA GLU A 159 26.35 -10.70 -7.70
C GLU A 159 26.23 -9.39 -6.91
N GLY A 160 25.21 -9.26 -6.06
CA GLY A 160 24.90 -8.02 -5.32
C GLY A 160 24.61 -8.27 -3.85
N LYS A 161 24.47 -7.18 -3.10
CA LYS A 161 24.11 -7.19 -1.69
C LYS A 161 22.84 -6.36 -1.46
N GLU A 162 22.13 -6.62 -0.35
CA GLU A 162 20.90 -5.91 0.00
C GLU A 162 21.15 -4.39 0.14
N GLU A 163 22.27 -4.01 0.75
CA GLU A 163 22.64 -2.61 0.99
C GLU A 163 22.92 -1.83 -0.31
N GLU A 164 23.15 -2.53 -1.44
CA GLU A 164 23.34 -1.92 -2.75
C GLU A 164 22.02 -1.56 -3.44
N ILE A 165 20.87 -1.98 -2.89
CA ILE A 165 19.56 -1.63 -3.44
C ILE A 165 19.28 -0.17 -3.07
N PRO A 166 19.16 0.75 -4.06
CA PRO A 166 19.20 2.18 -3.79
C PRO A 166 18.12 2.69 -2.81
N ILE A 167 16.94 2.05 -2.77
CA ILE A 167 15.86 2.45 -1.84
C ILE A 167 16.23 2.17 -0.37
N PHE A 168 17.23 1.34 -0.09
CA PHE A 168 17.68 1.01 1.26
C PHE A 168 18.78 1.95 1.76
N ASP A 169 19.24 2.90 0.94
CA ASP A 169 20.16 3.96 1.38
C ASP A 169 19.41 4.95 2.27
N GLU A 170 19.56 4.79 3.60
CA GLU A 170 18.89 5.62 4.60
C GLU A 170 19.36 7.08 4.62
N LYS A 171 20.57 7.36 4.13
CA LYS A 171 21.08 8.72 4.01
C LYS A 171 20.39 9.48 2.88
N GLN A 172 20.11 8.78 1.78
CA GLN A 172 19.48 9.36 0.60
C GLN A 172 17.95 9.30 0.68
N TYR A 173 17.40 8.25 1.29
CA TYR A 173 15.96 7.99 1.42
C TYR A 173 15.61 7.63 2.86
N PRO A 174 15.71 8.59 3.79
CA PRO A 174 15.37 8.38 5.20
C PRO A 174 13.89 8.03 5.36
N LEU A 175 13.58 7.29 6.40
CA LEU A 175 12.21 7.13 6.87
C LEU A 175 11.70 8.45 7.48
N PRO A 176 10.39 8.72 7.42
CA PRO A 176 9.81 9.91 8.03
C PRO A 176 10.01 9.89 9.56
N ASN A 177 10.36 11.04 10.11
CA ASN A 177 10.40 11.25 11.55
C ASN A 177 8.96 11.44 12.11
N GLU A 178 8.83 11.54 13.43
CA GLU A 178 7.53 11.72 14.08
C GLU A 178 6.79 12.99 13.65
N GLU A 179 7.50 14.09 13.44
CA GLU A 179 6.91 15.35 12.98
C GLU A 179 6.23 15.19 11.61
N LEU A 180 6.88 14.50 10.66
CA LEU A 180 6.30 14.18 9.36
C LEU A 180 5.10 13.22 9.48
N LEU A 181 5.16 12.24 10.38
CA LEU A 181 4.04 11.34 10.64
C LEU A 181 2.84 12.09 11.22
N ILE A 182 3.06 12.98 12.18
CA ILE A 182 2.03 13.85 12.79
C ILE A 182 1.46 14.83 11.75
N GLY A 183 2.31 15.33 10.84
CA GLY A 183 1.92 16.25 9.77
C GLY A 183 1.15 15.60 8.61
N ALA A 184 1.16 14.26 8.50
CA ALA A 184 0.53 13.54 7.40
C ALA A 184 -0.97 13.82 7.30
N GLY A 185 -1.44 14.17 6.09
CA GLY A 185 -2.80 14.62 5.82
C GLY A 185 -3.84 13.50 5.86
N TRP A 186 -4.99 13.72 5.19
CA TRP A 186 -6.09 12.76 5.18
C TRP A 186 -5.90 11.69 4.10
N PRO A 187 -5.97 10.39 4.43
CA PRO A 187 -5.62 9.30 3.51
C PRO A 187 -6.47 9.27 2.22
N LYS A 188 -7.70 9.77 2.26
CA LYS A 188 -8.60 9.85 1.10
C LYS A 188 -8.07 10.77 -0.01
N LYS A 189 -7.21 11.73 0.31
CA LYS A 189 -6.70 12.76 -0.62
C LYS A 189 -5.50 12.32 -1.49
N LYS A 190 -5.22 11.03 -1.66
CA LYS A 190 -4.07 10.52 -2.43
C LYS A 190 -2.70 10.99 -1.90
N ASP A 191 -2.62 11.29 -0.63
CA ASP A 191 -1.36 11.57 0.05
C ASP A 191 -0.65 10.24 0.32
N ARG A 192 0.56 10.06 -0.21
CA ARG A 192 1.33 8.81 -0.09
C ARG A 192 1.60 8.45 1.37
N LEU A 193 2.12 9.40 2.15
CA LEU A 193 2.45 9.16 3.56
C LEU A 193 1.21 8.88 4.39
N ALA A 194 0.14 9.64 4.19
CA ALA A 194 -1.12 9.43 4.90
C ALA A 194 -1.72 8.04 4.63
N ARG A 195 -1.65 7.57 3.37
CA ARG A 195 -2.09 6.22 2.99
C ARG A 195 -1.19 5.13 3.58
N ALA A 196 0.14 5.36 3.61
CA ALA A 196 1.08 4.43 4.22
C ALA A 196 0.80 4.25 5.72
N ILE A 197 0.56 5.34 6.46
CA ILE A 197 0.14 5.31 7.86
C ILE A 197 -1.17 4.54 8.05
N LEU A 198 -2.18 4.81 7.20
CA LEU A 198 -3.45 4.09 7.27
C LEU A 198 -3.25 2.59 7.05
N LEU A 199 -2.55 2.17 5.99
CA LEU A 199 -2.29 0.75 5.72
C LEU A 199 -1.55 0.08 6.87
N LEU A 200 -0.55 0.75 7.43
CA LEU A 200 0.20 0.23 8.57
C LEU A 200 -0.71 0.00 9.79
N SER A 201 -1.67 0.92 10.01
CA SER A 201 -2.65 0.78 11.09
C SER A 201 -3.64 -0.38 10.87
N LEU A 202 -3.86 -0.80 9.61
CA LEU A 202 -4.74 -1.93 9.29
C LEU A 202 -4.03 -3.29 9.33
N ARG A 203 -2.71 -3.29 9.32
CA ARG A 203 -1.88 -4.48 9.13
C ARG A 203 -2.06 -5.56 10.20
N LYS A 204 -2.46 -5.19 11.42
CA LYS A 204 -2.78 -6.15 12.49
C LYS A 204 -4.13 -6.85 12.31
N GLY A 205 -4.82 -6.65 11.17
CA GLY A 205 -6.15 -7.21 10.93
C GLY A 205 -7.23 -6.38 11.60
N ALA A 206 -7.26 -5.08 11.28
CA ALA A 206 -8.22 -4.14 11.83
C ALA A 206 -9.67 -4.64 11.76
N ILE A 207 -10.41 -4.50 12.84
CA ILE A 207 -11.82 -4.89 12.98
C ILE A 207 -12.68 -3.69 13.39
N ASP A 208 -13.92 -3.68 12.93
CA ASP A 208 -14.86 -2.60 13.25
C ASP A 208 -15.14 -2.49 14.75
N PHE A 209 -15.32 -1.26 15.23
CA PHE A 209 -15.52 -0.98 16.66
C PHE A 209 -16.85 -1.50 17.21
N ALA A 210 -17.87 -1.66 16.35
CA ALA A 210 -19.22 -2.07 16.79
C ALA A 210 -19.58 -3.51 16.39
N ASP A 211 -19.38 -3.90 15.10
CA ASP A 211 -19.90 -5.16 14.57
C ASP A 211 -18.83 -6.26 14.39
N ARG A 212 -17.57 -6.00 14.78
CA ARG A 212 -16.42 -6.90 14.61
C ARG A 212 -16.11 -7.28 13.16
N SER A 213 -16.72 -6.65 12.16
CA SER A 213 -16.40 -6.97 10.77
C SER A 213 -14.92 -6.62 10.48
N PRO A 214 -14.15 -7.55 9.90
CA PRO A 214 -12.76 -7.27 9.58
C PRO A 214 -12.65 -6.24 8.45
N VAL A 215 -11.52 -5.58 8.36
CA VAL A 215 -11.12 -4.85 7.15
C VAL A 215 -10.42 -5.84 6.23
N ASP A 216 -11.11 -6.31 5.21
CA ASP A 216 -10.62 -7.31 4.25
C ASP A 216 -11.05 -6.98 2.82
N ARG A 217 -10.59 -7.77 1.83
CA ARG A 217 -10.91 -7.61 0.41
C ARG A 217 -12.42 -7.56 0.14
N LYS A 218 -13.24 -8.31 0.89
CA LYS A 218 -14.68 -8.43 0.63
C LYS A 218 -15.44 -7.16 1.01
N ASN A 219 -14.93 -6.41 1.99
CA ASN A 219 -15.65 -5.27 2.55
C ASN A 219 -14.89 -3.94 2.55
N ILE A 220 -13.62 -3.90 2.13
CA ILE A 220 -12.82 -2.67 2.13
C ILE A 220 -13.49 -1.52 1.37
N LYS A 221 -14.20 -1.81 0.27
CA LYS A 221 -14.87 -0.80 -0.57
C LYS A 221 -16.07 -0.12 0.11
N VAL A 222 -16.64 -0.75 1.13
CA VAL A 222 -17.78 -0.22 1.91
C VAL A 222 -17.37 0.32 3.28
N LYS A 223 -16.07 0.33 3.60
CA LYS A 223 -15.55 0.98 4.80
C LYS A 223 -15.42 2.49 4.58
N GLU A 224 -15.71 3.25 5.62
CA GLU A 224 -15.62 4.70 5.63
C GLU A 224 -14.44 5.18 6.46
N TYR A 225 -13.87 6.32 6.05
CA TYR A 225 -12.82 7.03 6.79
C TYR A 225 -13.47 7.79 7.96
N HIS A 226 -13.24 7.35 9.15
CA HIS A 226 -13.80 7.90 10.38
C HIS A 226 -12.79 8.76 11.11
N HIS A 227 -13.22 9.95 11.59
CA HIS A 227 -12.44 10.79 12.51
C HIS A 227 -12.59 10.25 13.93
N LEU A 228 -11.49 9.81 14.54
CA LEU A 228 -11.48 9.36 15.94
C LEU A 228 -11.85 10.48 16.89
N TYR A 229 -11.29 11.66 16.66
CA TYR A 229 -11.73 12.92 17.27
C TYR A 229 -12.53 13.71 16.22
N PRO A 230 -13.86 13.85 16.42
CA PRO A 230 -14.73 14.57 15.48
C PRO A 230 -14.33 16.03 15.30
N ILE A 231 -14.58 16.56 14.09
CA ILE A 231 -14.25 17.95 13.74
C ILE A 231 -14.86 18.94 14.74
N ASP A 232 -16.16 18.79 15.07
CA ASP A 232 -16.86 19.68 16.00
C ASP A 232 -16.28 19.63 17.43
N PHE A 233 -15.82 18.45 17.86
CA PHE A 233 -15.14 18.30 19.14
C PHE A 233 -13.81 19.08 19.17
N LEU A 234 -12.99 18.93 18.13
CA LEU A 234 -11.70 19.61 18.03
C LEU A 234 -11.87 21.13 17.91
N LYS A 235 -12.86 21.62 17.16
CA LYS A 235 -13.20 23.06 17.08
C LYS A 235 -13.53 23.65 18.45
N LYS A 236 -14.34 22.95 19.24
CA LYS A 236 -14.65 23.39 20.62
C LYS A 236 -13.43 23.43 21.54
N LYS A 237 -12.40 22.66 21.24
CA LYS A 237 -11.11 22.65 21.94
C LYS A 237 -10.11 23.68 21.37
N GLY A 238 -10.45 24.43 20.34
CA GLY A 238 -9.62 25.49 19.76
C GLY A 238 -8.68 25.01 18.63
N PHE A 239 -8.85 23.78 18.12
CA PHE A 239 -8.10 23.27 16.97
C PHE A 239 -8.68 23.79 15.65
N GLU A 240 -7.84 23.91 14.63
CA GLU A 240 -8.27 24.25 13.28
C GLU A 240 -8.80 23.01 12.51
N ASP A 241 -9.58 23.23 11.45
CA ASP A 241 -10.13 22.16 10.61
C ASP A 241 -9.03 21.23 10.07
N LYS A 242 -7.87 21.78 9.69
CA LYS A 242 -6.73 21.02 9.19
C LYS A 242 -6.23 19.96 10.20
N ASP A 243 -6.35 20.22 11.50
CA ASP A 243 -5.90 19.31 12.55
C ASP A 243 -6.79 18.06 12.63
N SER A 244 -8.06 18.17 12.24
CA SER A 244 -8.97 17.03 12.17
C SER A 244 -8.62 16.07 11.05
N TYR A 245 -8.10 16.60 9.91
CA TYR A 245 -7.82 15.83 8.71
C TYR A 245 -6.40 15.26 8.68
N LYS A 246 -6.01 14.59 9.75
CA LYS A 246 -4.73 13.87 9.86
C LYS A 246 -4.92 12.36 9.76
N SER A 247 -3.97 11.67 9.15
CA SER A 247 -4.00 10.20 9.04
C SER A 247 -4.02 9.53 10.40
N LEU A 248 -3.33 10.09 11.39
CA LEU A 248 -3.34 9.61 12.77
C LEU A 248 -4.68 9.83 13.49
N ASN A 249 -5.57 10.67 12.96
CA ASN A 249 -6.95 10.82 13.45
C ASN A 249 -7.95 9.97 12.66
N CYS A 250 -7.46 9.03 11.82
CA CYS A 250 -8.30 8.25 10.92
C CYS A 250 -8.36 6.77 11.31
N ALA A 251 -9.56 6.18 11.22
CA ALA A 251 -9.77 4.73 11.22
C ALA A 251 -10.73 4.34 10.08
N LEU A 252 -10.64 3.09 9.58
CA LEU A 252 -11.60 2.53 8.64
C LEU A 252 -12.63 1.69 9.40
N ILE A 253 -13.88 2.12 9.37
CA ILE A 253 -15.00 1.43 10.02
C ILE A 253 -16.18 1.30 9.04
N THR A 254 -17.20 0.52 9.39
CA THR A 254 -18.43 0.46 8.58
C THR A 254 -19.20 1.78 8.62
N TRP A 255 -19.93 2.07 7.53
CA TRP A 255 -20.81 3.25 7.50
C TRP A 255 -21.82 3.24 8.65
N LYS A 256 -22.25 2.05 9.06
CA LYS A 256 -23.20 1.87 10.17
C LYS A 256 -22.61 2.32 11.50
N THR A 257 -21.39 1.87 11.81
CA THR A 257 -20.65 2.28 13.00
C THR A 257 -20.33 3.78 12.94
N ASN A 258 -19.92 4.29 11.79
CA ASN A 258 -19.63 5.71 11.60
C ASN A 258 -20.83 6.60 11.92
N ARG A 259 -22.05 6.22 11.47
CA ARG A 259 -23.29 6.95 11.79
C ARG A 259 -23.69 6.85 13.26
N ILE A 260 -23.48 5.71 13.90
CA ILE A 260 -23.77 5.52 15.33
C ILE A 260 -22.89 6.40 16.19
N ILE A 261 -21.60 6.49 15.86
CA ILE A 261 -20.65 7.34 16.55
C ILE A 261 -20.95 8.82 16.25
N SER A 262 -21.17 9.17 14.97
CA SER A 262 -21.45 10.53 14.51
C SER A 262 -20.43 11.55 15.05
N ASN A 263 -20.89 12.68 15.62
CA ASN A 263 -20.05 13.76 16.18
C ASN A 263 -19.86 13.66 17.71
N LYS A 264 -20.11 12.49 18.29
CA LYS A 264 -19.93 12.28 19.73
C LYS A 264 -18.46 12.37 20.09
N ASP A 265 -18.17 12.92 21.26
CA ASP A 265 -16.81 12.90 21.79
C ASP A 265 -16.30 11.46 22.07
N PRO A 266 -14.98 11.24 22.08
CA PRO A 266 -14.43 9.89 22.22
C PRO A 266 -14.88 9.17 23.49
N LEU A 267 -14.92 9.84 24.63
CA LEU A 267 -15.35 9.24 25.89
C LEU A 267 -16.80 8.72 25.78
N THR A 268 -17.71 9.55 25.25
CA THR A 268 -19.13 9.20 25.12
C THR A 268 -19.33 8.00 24.20
N TYR A 269 -18.74 7.99 23.01
CA TYR A 269 -18.98 6.86 22.09
C TYR A 269 -18.29 5.57 22.54
N LEU A 270 -17.15 5.64 23.25
CA LEU A 270 -16.49 4.46 23.76
C LEU A 270 -17.31 3.79 24.88
N ILE A 271 -17.86 4.57 25.81
CA ILE A 271 -18.77 4.07 26.85
C ILE A 271 -20.01 3.43 26.20
N GLU A 272 -20.70 4.14 25.29
CA GLU A 272 -21.86 3.60 24.59
C GLU A 272 -21.56 2.31 23.84
N ARG A 273 -20.34 2.17 23.25
CA ARG A 273 -19.96 0.94 22.54
C ARG A 273 -19.70 -0.21 23.52
N ALA A 274 -19.08 0.06 24.65
CA ALA A 274 -18.85 -0.94 25.68
C ALA A 274 -20.18 -1.48 26.25
N GLU A 275 -21.12 -0.59 26.56
CA GLU A 275 -22.46 -0.93 27.07
C GLU A 275 -23.32 -1.65 26.02
N ALA A 276 -23.44 -1.10 24.80
CA ALA A 276 -24.30 -1.65 23.75
C ALA A 276 -23.83 -3.01 23.23
N SER A 277 -22.54 -3.30 23.28
CA SER A 277 -22.01 -4.59 22.85
C SER A 277 -22.26 -5.72 23.84
N GLY A 278 -22.54 -5.40 25.11
CA GLY A 278 -22.60 -6.39 26.20
C GLY A 278 -21.25 -7.07 26.49
N LEU A 279 -20.17 -6.66 25.84
CA LEU A 279 -18.86 -7.27 25.89
C LEU A 279 -17.88 -6.50 26.81
N GLY A 280 -18.29 -5.31 27.24
CA GLY A 280 -17.51 -4.47 28.13
C GLY A 280 -16.34 -3.72 27.48
N GLU A 281 -15.65 -2.98 28.30
CA GLU A 281 -14.56 -2.07 27.90
C GLU A 281 -13.37 -2.81 27.28
N GLU A 282 -13.01 -3.99 27.79
CA GLU A 282 -11.86 -4.77 27.32
C GLU A 282 -11.99 -5.19 25.84
N GLU A 283 -13.20 -5.55 25.41
CA GLU A 283 -13.40 -5.88 23.99
C GLU A 283 -13.23 -4.65 23.10
N ILE A 284 -13.67 -3.48 23.54
CA ILE A 284 -13.46 -2.24 22.78
C ILE A 284 -11.99 -1.86 22.72
N LYS A 285 -11.23 -2.02 23.82
CA LYS A 285 -9.77 -1.89 23.83
C LYS A 285 -9.11 -2.81 22.81
N ASN A 286 -9.51 -4.09 22.79
CA ASN A 286 -8.99 -5.06 21.82
C ASN A 286 -9.27 -4.65 20.37
N ARG A 287 -10.49 -4.18 20.06
CA ARG A 287 -10.83 -3.73 18.71
C ARG A 287 -10.01 -2.50 18.29
N LEU A 288 -9.87 -1.52 19.16
CA LEU A 288 -9.08 -0.30 18.90
C LEU A 288 -7.59 -0.64 18.70
N SER A 289 -7.05 -1.58 19.49
CA SER A 289 -5.65 -1.99 19.35
C SER A 289 -5.34 -2.61 17.99
N THR A 290 -6.33 -3.20 17.32
CA THR A 290 -6.18 -3.72 15.94
C THR A 290 -5.98 -2.62 14.90
N HIS A 291 -6.31 -1.36 15.24
CA HIS A 291 -6.06 -0.17 14.45
C HIS A 291 -4.86 0.65 14.94
N LEU A 292 -4.03 0.11 15.84
CA LEU A 292 -2.95 0.84 16.52
C LEU A 292 -3.48 2.08 17.26
N ILE A 293 -4.61 1.94 17.94
CA ILE A 293 -5.24 2.99 18.74
C ILE A 293 -5.13 2.60 20.21
N ASP A 294 -4.51 3.48 21.00
CA ASP A 294 -4.50 3.37 22.45
C ASP A 294 -5.83 3.86 23.01
N TYR A 295 -6.55 2.97 23.68
CA TYR A 295 -7.87 3.24 24.23
C TYR A 295 -7.83 4.34 25.30
N ASP A 296 -6.87 4.27 26.25
CA ASP A 296 -6.83 5.18 27.38
C ASP A 296 -6.45 6.59 26.92
N LYS A 297 -5.55 6.72 25.93
CA LYS A 297 -5.21 8.00 25.30
C LYS A 297 -6.40 8.59 24.54
N LEU A 298 -7.14 7.77 23.80
CA LEU A 298 -8.34 8.22 23.10
C LEU A 298 -9.44 8.67 24.07
N LYS A 299 -9.65 7.91 25.16
CA LYS A 299 -10.66 8.16 26.18
C LYS A 299 -10.42 9.45 26.98
N ASN A 300 -9.16 9.78 27.25
CA ASN A 300 -8.77 10.96 28.03
C ASN A 300 -9.13 12.30 27.33
N GLY A 301 -9.41 12.28 26.04
CA GLY A 301 -9.84 13.46 25.28
C GLY A 301 -8.74 14.50 25.04
N ASP A 302 -7.48 14.18 25.32
CA ASP A 302 -6.32 14.97 24.93
C ASP A 302 -5.86 14.58 23.53
N TYR A 303 -6.20 15.41 22.56
CA TYR A 303 -5.93 15.15 21.16
C TYR A 303 -4.42 15.13 20.86
N GLN A 304 -3.66 16.04 21.43
CA GLN A 304 -2.22 16.14 21.15
C GLN A 304 -1.47 14.90 21.70
N ASP A 305 -1.72 14.54 22.95
CA ASP A 305 -1.13 13.33 23.57
C ASP A 305 -1.52 12.04 22.82
N PHE A 306 -2.78 11.97 22.34
CA PHE A 306 -3.24 10.86 21.53
C PHE A 306 -2.48 10.75 20.18
N ILE A 307 -2.33 11.86 19.45
CA ILE A 307 -1.66 11.90 18.14
C ILE A 307 -0.18 11.54 18.28
N GLU A 308 0.51 12.08 19.28
CA GLU A 308 1.90 11.77 19.60
C GLU A 308 2.09 10.28 19.90
N LYS A 309 1.27 9.72 20.79
CA LYS A 309 1.34 8.30 21.14
C LYS A 309 1.08 7.38 19.94
N ARG A 310 0.13 7.75 19.08
CA ARG A 310 -0.14 7.00 17.88
C ARG A 310 0.99 7.11 16.84
N ALA A 311 1.64 8.29 16.74
CA ALA A 311 2.82 8.48 15.90
C ALA A 311 3.99 7.59 16.35
N GLU A 312 4.26 7.49 17.64
CA GLU A 312 5.26 6.56 18.21
C GLU A 312 4.97 5.10 17.79
N SER A 313 3.73 4.64 17.95
CA SER A 313 3.32 3.27 17.61
C SER A 313 3.46 2.98 16.09
N ILE A 314 3.14 3.96 15.26
CA ILE A 314 3.33 3.87 13.80
C ILE A 314 4.81 3.82 13.45
N LYS A 315 5.63 4.69 14.05
CA LYS A 315 7.08 4.74 13.83
C LYS A 315 7.76 3.43 14.18
N GLU A 316 7.49 2.88 15.38
CA GLU A 316 8.04 1.59 15.81
C GLU A 316 7.74 0.45 14.83
N LEU A 317 6.51 0.40 14.31
CA LEU A 317 6.12 -0.64 13.36
C LEU A 317 6.71 -0.39 11.96
N MET A 318 6.78 0.85 11.52
CA MET A 318 7.43 1.26 10.28
C MET A 318 8.92 0.87 10.28
N GLU A 319 9.66 1.20 11.34
CA GLU A 319 11.08 0.86 11.48
C GLU A 319 11.35 -0.66 11.46
N LYS A 320 10.43 -1.46 12.00
CA LYS A 320 10.51 -2.93 11.96
C LYS A 320 10.26 -3.52 10.56
N LEU A 321 9.57 -2.80 9.69
CA LEU A 321 9.21 -3.28 8.35
C LEU A 321 10.15 -2.76 7.26
N CYS A 322 10.78 -1.63 7.48
CA CYS A 322 11.65 -0.92 6.55
C CYS A 322 13.12 -1.13 6.85
#